data_338f4ca8e8ea0dd153a3534e5329988f
#
_entry.id   338f4ca8e8ea0dd153a3534e5329988f
#
_cell.length_a   1.000
_cell.length_b   1.000
_cell.length_c   1.000
_cell.angle_alpha   90.00
_cell.angle_beta   90.00
_cell.angle_gamma   90.00
#
_symmetry.space_group_name_H-M   'P 1'
#
loop_
_entity.id
_entity.type
_entity.pdbx_description
1 polymer ?
#
loop_
_entity_poly.entity_id
_entity_poly.type
_entity_poly.pdbx_seq_one_letter_code
_entity_poly.pdbx_strand_id
1 'polypeptide(L)'
;MLEDLAKSKVIYGINTGFGALSNIMVPPGDLEDLQLNLVRSHAAGVGSALPTDVTRAMMLHRANTLAKGLSGIRLPTLETLVAMINSRVHPIIPERGSVGASGDLAPLAHLALVMIGEGH
;
A
#
# COMPACT_ATOMS: atom_id res chain seq x y z
N MET A 1 18.89 -4.67 -4.37
CA MET A 1 18.55 -5.23 -5.71
C MET A 1 17.54 -4.36 -6.47
N LEU A 2 16.28 -4.12 -5.98
CA LEU A 2 15.35 -3.22 -6.71
C LEU A 2 15.84 -1.77 -6.75
N GLU A 3 16.38 -1.26 -5.66
CA GLU A 3 16.94 0.10 -5.59
C GLU A 3 18.12 0.32 -6.55
N ASP A 4 18.93 -0.71 -6.78
CA ASP A 4 20.05 -0.62 -7.72
C ASP A 4 19.58 -0.72 -9.17
N LEU A 5 18.56 -1.53 -9.43
CA LEU A 5 17.93 -1.61 -10.75
C LEU A 5 17.21 -0.31 -11.13
N ALA A 6 16.57 0.36 -10.18
CA ALA A 6 15.86 1.61 -10.40
C ALA A 6 16.79 2.78 -10.79
N LYS A 7 18.10 2.68 -10.51
CA LYS A 7 19.08 3.69 -10.93
C LYS A 7 19.39 3.63 -12.42
N SER A 8 19.19 2.48 -13.07
CA SER A 8 19.58 2.24 -14.45
C SER A 8 18.44 1.85 -15.38
N LYS A 9 17.26 1.55 -14.84
CA LYS A 9 16.08 1.09 -15.60
C LYS A 9 14.81 1.81 -15.16
N VAL A 10 13.92 1.99 -16.13
CA VAL A 10 12.53 2.42 -15.86
C VAL A 10 11.75 1.23 -15.32
N ILE A 11 11.24 1.33 -14.11
CA ILE A 11 10.49 0.26 -13.45
C ILE A 11 9.15 0.83 -13.01
N TYR A 12 8.07 0.29 -13.59
CA TYR A 12 6.71 0.71 -13.26
C TYR A 12 6.43 0.61 -11.76
N GLY A 13 5.86 1.67 -11.21
CA GLY A 13 5.51 1.74 -9.80
C GLY A 13 6.67 1.97 -8.83
N ILE A 14 7.89 2.16 -9.34
CA ILE A 14 9.09 2.45 -8.53
C ILE A 14 9.62 3.85 -8.88
N ASN A 15 9.96 4.08 -10.15
CA ASN A 15 10.48 5.36 -10.64
C ASN A 15 9.67 5.95 -11.81
N THR A 16 8.42 5.56 -11.93
CA THR A 16 7.45 6.12 -12.88
C THR A 16 6.20 6.60 -12.17
N GLY A 17 5.38 7.40 -12.86
CA GLY A 17 3.98 7.59 -12.49
C GLY A 17 3.16 6.31 -12.68
N PHE A 18 1.84 6.41 -12.48
CA PHE A 18 0.91 5.27 -12.50
C PHE A 18 -0.19 5.48 -13.55
N GLY A 19 -0.78 4.38 -14.03
CA GLY A 19 -1.87 4.42 -14.99
C GLY A 19 -1.48 5.21 -16.26
N ALA A 20 -2.20 6.28 -16.56
CA ALA A 20 -1.90 7.15 -17.70
C ALA A 20 -0.52 7.82 -17.65
N LEU A 21 0.07 7.91 -16.47
CA LEU A 21 1.41 8.50 -16.23
C LEU A 21 2.52 7.43 -16.14
N SER A 22 2.24 6.20 -16.51
CA SER A 22 3.17 5.07 -16.40
C SER A 22 4.48 5.25 -17.19
N ASN A 23 4.47 6.09 -18.21
CA ASN A 23 5.62 6.40 -19.06
C ASN A 23 6.41 7.63 -18.59
N ILE A 24 5.97 8.32 -17.54
CA ILE A 24 6.62 9.50 -17.02
C ILE A 24 7.60 9.08 -15.93
N MET A 25 8.89 9.28 -16.18
CA MET A 25 9.93 9.09 -15.16
C MET A 25 9.83 10.18 -14.10
N VAL A 26 9.90 9.77 -12.84
CA VAL A 26 9.93 10.66 -11.69
C VAL A 26 11.38 10.85 -11.24
N PRO A 27 11.84 12.08 -11.04
CA PRO A 27 13.19 12.35 -10.54
C PRO A 27 13.42 11.65 -9.19
N PRO A 28 14.64 11.16 -8.93
CA PRO A 28 14.96 10.46 -7.68
C PRO A 28 14.61 11.25 -6.41
N GLY A 29 14.69 12.57 -6.44
CA GLY A 29 14.34 13.45 -5.30
C GLY A 29 12.85 13.48 -4.98
N ASP A 30 11.99 13.13 -5.93
CA ASP A 30 10.52 13.23 -5.80
C ASP A 30 9.88 11.86 -5.57
N LEU A 31 10.67 10.77 -5.55
CA LEU A 31 10.14 9.40 -5.44
C LEU A 31 9.46 9.14 -4.08
N GLU A 32 9.99 9.68 -3.01
CA GLU A 32 9.41 9.53 -1.67
C GLU A 32 8.05 10.23 -1.60
N ASP A 33 7.97 11.46 -2.07
CA ASP A 33 6.73 12.22 -2.15
C ASP A 33 5.71 11.56 -3.07
N LEU A 34 6.16 11.00 -4.21
CA LEU A 34 5.30 10.23 -5.10
C LEU A 34 4.64 9.06 -4.37
N GLN A 35 5.41 8.24 -3.65
CA GLN A 35 4.90 7.06 -2.95
C GLN A 35 3.93 7.46 -1.84
N LEU A 36 4.26 8.49 -1.07
CA LEU A 36 3.41 9.02 -0.02
C LEU A 36 2.08 9.56 -0.57
N ASN A 37 2.16 10.39 -1.61
CA ASN A 37 0.99 10.99 -2.25
C ASN A 37 0.13 9.94 -2.97
N LEU A 38 0.73 8.85 -3.48
CA LEU A 38 0.00 7.73 -4.03
C LEU A 38 -0.92 7.10 -2.96
N VAL A 39 -0.38 6.78 -1.79
CA VAL A 39 -1.15 6.20 -0.69
C VAL A 39 -2.28 7.15 -0.28
N ARG A 40 -1.97 8.43 -0.08
CA ARG A 40 -2.96 9.46 0.31
C ARG A 40 -4.08 9.61 -0.72
N SER A 41 -3.74 9.67 -2.01
CA SER A 41 -4.72 9.85 -3.09
C SER A 41 -5.63 8.65 -3.30
N HIS A 42 -5.18 7.46 -2.94
CA HIS A 42 -5.96 6.22 -3.09
C HIS A 42 -6.79 5.88 -1.85
N ALA A 43 -6.54 6.51 -0.70
CA ALA A 43 -7.34 6.33 0.50
C ALA A 43 -8.67 7.11 0.42
N ALA A 44 -9.46 6.81 -0.61
CA ALA A 44 -10.68 7.52 -0.98
C ALA A 44 -11.96 6.70 -0.69
N GLY A 45 -11.89 5.75 0.23
CA GLY A 45 -13.03 4.95 0.66
C GLY A 45 -14.05 5.81 1.42
N VAL A 46 -15.33 5.44 1.32
CA VAL A 46 -16.46 6.12 1.97
C VAL A 46 -17.42 5.11 2.63
N GLY A 47 -18.32 5.60 3.48
CA GLY A 47 -19.31 4.78 4.17
C GLY A 47 -18.85 4.36 5.57
N SER A 48 -19.54 3.36 6.11
CA SER A 48 -19.24 2.82 7.45
C SER A 48 -17.93 2.08 7.49
N ALA A 49 -17.32 1.98 8.65
CA ALA A 49 -16.12 1.15 8.82
C ALA A 49 -16.45 -0.32 8.61
N LEU A 50 -15.54 -1.06 7.97
CA LEU A 50 -15.60 -2.52 7.90
C LEU A 50 -15.57 -3.11 9.33
N PRO A 51 -16.25 -4.24 9.57
CA PRO A 51 -16.10 -5.00 10.79
C PRO A 51 -14.64 -5.36 11.07
N THR A 52 -14.26 -5.36 12.35
CA THR A 52 -12.87 -5.62 12.77
C THR A 52 -12.33 -6.98 12.30
N ASP A 53 -13.16 -8.01 12.29
CA ASP A 53 -12.80 -9.35 11.81
C ASP A 53 -12.51 -9.36 10.31
N VAL A 54 -13.28 -8.61 9.52
CA VAL A 54 -13.05 -8.43 8.08
C VAL A 54 -11.73 -7.69 7.83
N THR A 55 -11.51 -6.57 8.54
CA THR A 55 -10.24 -5.82 8.46
C THR A 55 -9.06 -6.71 8.84
N ARG A 56 -9.19 -7.49 9.92
CA ARG A 56 -8.15 -8.41 10.36
C ARG A 56 -7.87 -9.51 9.34
N ALA A 57 -8.90 -10.09 8.74
CA ALA A 57 -8.76 -11.08 7.67
C ALA A 57 -8.02 -10.49 6.46
N MET A 58 -8.38 -9.27 6.05
CA MET A 58 -7.70 -8.57 4.95
C MET A 58 -6.21 -8.34 5.26
N MET A 59 -5.87 -7.89 6.47
CA MET A 59 -4.49 -7.71 6.91
C MET A 59 -3.71 -9.02 6.85
N LEU A 60 -4.30 -10.13 7.34
CA LEU A 60 -3.67 -11.44 7.35
C LEU A 60 -3.41 -11.96 5.92
N HIS A 61 -4.40 -11.87 5.04
CA HIS A 61 -4.24 -12.25 3.64
C HIS A 61 -3.16 -11.42 2.94
N ARG A 62 -3.11 -10.12 3.23
CA ARG A 62 -2.06 -9.25 2.69
C ARG A 62 -0.68 -9.64 3.20
N ALA A 63 -0.52 -9.85 4.51
CA ALA A 63 0.74 -10.29 5.09
C ALA A 63 1.21 -11.61 4.48
N ASN A 64 0.31 -12.60 4.34
CA ASN A 64 0.63 -13.89 3.71
C ASN A 64 1.06 -13.75 2.25
N THR A 65 0.43 -12.86 1.49
CA THR A 65 0.80 -12.59 0.09
C THR A 65 2.19 -11.95 0.00
N LEU A 66 2.45 -10.96 0.85
CA LEU A 66 3.73 -10.24 0.87
C LEU A 66 4.89 -11.13 1.36
N ALA A 67 4.62 -12.03 2.30
CA ALA A 67 5.61 -12.98 2.83
C ALA A 67 6.14 -13.97 1.77
N LYS A 68 5.45 -14.14 0.64
CA LYS A 68 5.94 -14.95 -0.48
C LYS A 68 7.15 -14.33 -1.19
N GLY A 69 7.48 -13.07 -0.92
CA GLY A 69 8.65 -12.39 -1.48
C GLY A 69 8.59 -12.06 -2.98
N LEU A 70 7.40 -12.15 -3.61
CA LEU A 70 7.22 -11.95 -5.04
C LEU A 70 6.96 -10.48 -5.44
N SER A 71 6.63 -9.62 -4.47
CA SER A 71 6.25 -8.22 -4.72
C SER A 71 7.35 -7.20 -4.44
N GLY A 72 8.54 -7.62 -4.04
CA GLY A 72 9.66 -6.73 -3.76
C GLY A 72 9.48 -5.81 -2.55
N ILE A 73 8.54 -6.13 -1.66
CA ILE A 73 8.30 -5.36 -0.44
C ILE A 73 9.51 -5.38 0.48
N ARG A 74 9.75 -4.28 1.18
CA ARG A 74 10.79 -4.22 2.21
C ARG A 74 10.37 -5.03 3.44
N LEU A 75 11.30 -5.78 4.02
CA LEU A 75 11.03 -6.59 5.21
C LEU A 75 10.43 -5.79 6.38
N PRO A 76 10.92 -4.58 6.74
CA PRO A 76 10.32 -3.78 7.81
C PRO A 76 8.84 -3.45 7.60
N THR A 77 8.41 -3.27 6.35
CA THR A 77 6.99 -3.01 6.03
C THR A 77 6.12 -4.23 6.36
N LEU A 78 6.59 -5.44 6.01
CA LEU A 78 5.89 -6.67 6.38
C LEU A 78 5.89 -6.88 7.89
N GLU A 79 7.01 -6.64 8.56
CA GLU A 79 7.14 -6.75 10.02
C GLU A 79 6.19 -5.79 10.74
N THR A 80 6.05 -4.55 10.26
CA THR A 80 5.08 -3.57 10.78
C THR A 80 3.64 -4.10 10.66
N LEU A 81 3.27 -4.62 9.50
CA LEU A 81 1.93 -5.19 9.29
C LEU A 81 1.65 -6.37 10.24
N VAL A 82 2.63 -7.26 10.41
CA VAL A 82 2.52 -8.40 11.33
C VAL A 82 2.43 -7.92 12.78
N ALA A 83 3.21 -6.91 13.17
CA ALA A 83 3.16 -6.32 14.50
C ALA A 83 1.79 -5.70 14.79
N MET A 84 1.18 -4.98 13.85
CA MET A 84 -0.18 -4.45 13.97
C MET A 84 -1.20 -5.58 14.22
N ILE A 85 -1.14 -6.67 13.44
CA ILE A 85 -2.03 -7.82 13.61
C ILE A 85 -1.90 -8.41 15.02
N ASN A 86 -0.68 -8.59 15.50
CA ASN A 86 -0.38 -9.18 16.81
C ASN A 86 -0.79 -8.25 17.97
N SER A 87 -0.61 -6.94 17.78
CA SER A 87 -0.97 -5.92 18.77
C SER A 87 -2.45 -5.53 18.73
N ARG A 88 -3.25 -6.20 17.87
CA ARG A 88 -4.68 -5.91 17.67
C ARG A 88 -4.96 -4.47 17.23
N VAL A 89 -4.05 -3.87 16.50
CA VAL A 89 -4.27 -2.59 15.83
C VAL A 89 -5.01 -2.87 14.52
N HIS A 90 -6.22 -2.36 14.40
CA HIS A 90 -7.09 -2.57 13.24
C HIS A 90 -7.41 -1.22 12.61
N PRO A 91 -6.91 -0.93 11.41
CA PRO A 91 -7.25 0.29 10.68
C PRO A 91 -8.75 0.44 10.45
N ILE A 92 -9.24 1.65 10.51
CA ILE A 92 -10.59 1.99 10.08
C ILE A 92 -10.59 2.04 8.55
N ILE A 93 -11.26 1.07 7.93
CA ILE A 93 -11.36 0.96 6.49
C ILE A 93 -12.82 1.13 6.08
N PRO A 94 -13.16 2.14 5.29
CA PRO A 94 -14.52 2.33 4.80
C PRO A 94 -14.98 1.16 3.92
N GLU A 95 -16.26 0.80 4.03
CA GLU A 95 -16.86 -0.34 3.34
C GLU A 95 -16.95 -0.20 1.82
N ARG A 96 -16.93 1.05 1.31
CA ARG A 96 -17.07 1.36 -0.11
C ARG A 96 -15.81 2.02 -0.63
N GLY A 97 -15.23 1.45 -1.67
CA GLY A 97 -13.98 1.94 -2.30
C GLY A 97 -13.25 0.87 -3.07
N SER A 98 -13.54 -0.40 -2.81
CA SER A 98 -13.02 -1.50 -3.61
C SER A 98 -13.70 -1.54 -4.98
N VAL A 99 -12.89 -1.60 -6.04
CA VAL A 99 -13.37 -1.77 -7.41
C VAL A 99 -13.20 -3.23 -7.88
N GLY A 100 -12.36 -3.99 -7.17
CA GLY A 100 -12.08 -5.41 -7.42
C GLY A 100 -11.24 -5.70 -8.67
N ALA A 101 -11.04 -4.72 -9.55
CA ALA A 101 -10.36 -4.91 -10.84
C ALA A 101 -8.83 -4.71 -10.77
N SER A 102 -8.32 -3.97 -9.79
CA SER A 102 -6.91 -3.54 -9.71
C SER A 102 -6.26 -3.89 -8.37
N GLY A 103 -6.81 -4.83 -7.62
CA GLY A 103 -6.25 -5.28 -6.35
C GLY A 103 -6.64 -4.43 -5.14
N ASP A 104 -7.86 -3.93 -5.08
CA ASP A 104 -8.45 -3.27 -3.89
C ASP A 104 -7.64 -2.05 -3.39
N LEU A 105 -7.30 -1.15 -4.30
CA LEU A 105 -6.42 -0.01 -4.03
C LEU A 105 -6.88 0.84 -2.83
N ALA A 106 -8.15 1.25 -2.77
CA ALA A 106 -8.63 2.12 -1.71
C ALA A 106 -8.59 1.46 -0.31
N PRO A 107 -9.10 0.25 -0.09
CA PRO A 107 -8.98 -0.42 1.21
C PRO A 107 -7.53 -0.61 1.65
N LEU A 108 -6.64 -1.00 0.74
CA LEU A 108 -5.21 -1.18 1.03
C LEU A 108 -4.49 0.15 1.29
N ALA A 109 -4.92 1.25 0.66
CA ALA A 109 -4.39 2.57 0.93
C ALA A 109 -4.76 3.05 2.34
N HIS A 110 -5.99 2.80 2.82
CA HIS A 110 -6.36 3.08 4.22
C HIS A 110 -5.52 2.29 5.21
N LEU A 111 -5.26 1.00 4.93
CA LEU A 111 -4.32 0.21 5.72
C LEU A 111 -2.91 0.83 5.72
N ALA A 112 -2.41 1.20 4.55
CA ALA A 112 -1.08 1.79 4.40
C ALA A 112 -0.95 3.14 5.12
N LEU A 113 -2.01 3.98 5.14
CA LEU A 113 -2.00 5.24 5.91
C LEU A 113 -1.72 5.00 7.39
N VAL A 114 -2.34 3.98 8.01
CA VAL A 114 -2.08 3.65 9.41
C VAL A 114 -0.63 3.18 9.61
N MET A 115 -0.09 2.40 8.66
CA MET A 115 1.29 1.94 8.71
C MET A 115 2.32 3.06 8.65
N ILE A 116 2.00 4.19 8.02
CA ILE A 116 2.85 5.40 7.95
C ILE A 116 2.51 6.44 9.02
N GLY A 117 1.55 6.15 9.90
CA GLY A 117 1.18 7.03 11.02
C GLY A 117 0.19 8.15 10.67
N GLU A 118 -0.50 8.08 9.54
CA GLU A 118 -1.45 9.13 9.08
C GLU A 118 -2.93 8.70 9.14
N GLY A 119 -3.23 7.41 9.28
CA GLY A 119 -4.58 6.87 9.29
C GLY A 119 -5.19 6.74 10.70
N HIS A 120 -6.40 6.16 10.75
CA HIS A 120 -7.15 5.89 12.00
C HIS A 120 -7.39 4.40 12.18
#